data_6982cbb2ae5961b26a6378a34cbe517b
#
_entry.id   6982cbb2ae5961b26a6378a34cbe517b
#
_cell.length_a   1.000
_cell.length_b   1.000
_cell.length_c   1.000
_cell.angle_alpha   90.00
_cell.angle_beta   90.00
_cell.angle_gamma   90.00
#
_symmetry.space_group_name_H-M   'P 1'
#
loop_
_entity.id
_entity.type
_entity.pdbx_description
1 polymer ?
#
loop_
_entity_poly.entity_id
_entity_poly.type
_entity_poly.pdbx_seq_one_letter_code
_entity_poly.pdbx_strand_id
1 'polypeptide(L)' 'MTKEFIRKEEDSSKTTTYAIEMDGILKTHNNKGPAVVNKGQKIKEYYLYGIKLPKDIWEKQRKYS' A
#
# COMPACT_ATOMS: atom_id res chain seq x y z
N MET A 1 20.14 -8.47 3.62
CA MET A 1 19.35 -7.26 3.93
C MET A 1 18.37 -6.99 2.82
N THR A 2 17.11 -6.97 3.15
CA THR A 2 16.06 -6.69 2.17
C THR A 2 15.95 -5.19 1.99
N LYS A 3 16.23 -4.71 0.79
CA LYS A 3 15.95 -3.31 0.49
C LYS A 3 14.45 -3.19 0.21
N GLU A 4 13.75 -2.62 1.15
CA GLU A 4 12.33 -2.35 0.97
C GLU A 4 12.17 -0.94 0.43
N PHE A 5 11.64 -0.83 -0.78
CA PHE A 5 11.22 0.45 -1.29
C PHE A 5 9.84 0.31 -1.87
N ILE A 6 9.05 1.34 -1.63
CA ILE A 6 7.67 1.34 -2.07
C ILE A 6 7.62 1.89 -3.49
N ARG A 7 7.04 1.12 -4.40
CA ARG A 7 6.82 1.54 -5.77
C ARG A 7 5.44 2.18 -5.87
N LYS A 8 5.39 3.31 -6.53
CA LYS A 8 4.13 4.01 -6.79
C LYS A 8 3.74 3.77 -8.24
N GLU A 9 2.56 3.24 -8.47
CA GLU A 9 2.01 3.03 -9.80
C GLU A 9 0.69 3.79 -9.93
N GLU A 10 0.53 4.49 -11.04
CA GLU A 10 -0.68 5.25 -11.31
C GLU A 10 -1.19 4.86 -12.68
N ASP A 11 -2.47 4.45 -12.77
CA ASP A 11 -3.07 4.07 -14.03
C ASP A 11 -3.96 5.18 -14.59
N SER A 12 -4.55 4.92 -15.78
CA SER A 12 -5.39 5.90 -16.47
C SER A 12 -6.72 6.19 -15.77
N SER A 13 -7.11 5.35 -14.82
CA SER A 13 -8.35 5.56 -14.04
C SER A 13 -8.11 6.41 -12.79
N LYS A 14 -6.95 7.05 -12.68
CA LYS A 14 -6.53 7.87 -11.53
C LYS A 14 -6.38 7.06 -10.24
N THR A 15 -6.11 5.78 -10.37
CA THR A 15 -5.82 4.92 -9.23
C THR A 15 -4.33 4.88 -8.99
N THR A 16 -3.92 5.22 -7.79
CA THR A 16 -2.52 5.13 -7.36
C THR A 16 -2.37 3.93 -6.45
N THR A 17 -1.46 3.04 -6.79
CA THR A 17 -1.18 1.84 -5.99
C THR A 17 0.27 1.86 -5.53
N TYR A 18 0.48 1.61 -4.25
CA TYR A 18 1.81 1.47 -3.68
C TYR A 18 2.08 -0.01 -3.44
N ALA A 19 3.25 -0.46 -3.82
CA ALA A 19 3.64 -1.85 -3.69
C ALA A 19 5.06 -1.97 -3.19
N ILE A 20 5.34 -3.05 -2.49
CA ILE A 20 6.67 -3.40 -2.01
C ILE A 20 7.08 -4.71 -2.67
N GLU A 21 8.35 -4.82 -3.04
CA GLU A 21 8.88 -6.06 -3.60
C GLU A 21 9.62 -6.83 -2.52
N MET A 22 9.17 -8.05 -2.28
CA MET A 22 9.78 -8.95 -1.30
C MET A 22 10.05 -10.30 -1.98
N ASP A 23 11.30 -10.70 -2.01
CA ASP A 23 11.72 -11.98 -2.60
C ASP A 23 11.21 -12.16 -4.04
N GLY A 24 11.24 -11.06 -4.81
CA GLY A 24 10.77 -11.09 -6.19
C GLY A 24 9.27 -11.02 -6.37
N ILE A 25 8.52 -10.91 -5.28
CA ILE A 25 7.05 -10.84 -5.33
C ILE A 25 6.60 -9.43 -4.97
N LEU A 26 5.77 -8.83 -5.82
CA LEU A 26 5.17 -7.54 -5.54
C LEU A 26 3.92 -7.71 -4.68
N LYS A 27 3.87 -7.00 -3.56
CA LYS A 27 2.72 -6.99 -2.67
C LYS A 27 2.25 -5.56 -2.45
N THR A 28 0.95 -5.34 -2.48
CA THR A 28 0.39 -4.03 -2.18
C THR A 28 0.72 -3.67 -0.74
N HIS A 29 1.35 -2.52 -0.56
CA HIS A 29 1.85 -2.16 0.77
C HIS A 29 2.12 -0.66 0.86
N ASN A 30 1.73 -0.06 1.96
CA ASN A 30 2.17 1.28 2.32
C ASN A 30 2.02 1.44 3.83
N ASN A 31 3.10 1.81 4.51
CA ASN A 31 3.07 2.06 5.96
C ASN A 31 3.02 3.55 6.32
N LYS A 32 2.93 4.40 5.31
CA LYS A 32 2.89 5.87 5.51
C LYS A 32 1.54 6.47 5.15
N GLY A 33 0.67 5.70 4.54
CA GLY A 33 -0.64 6.17 4.10
C GLY A 33 -1.40 5.05 3.41
N PRO A 34 -2.51 5.37 2.72
CA PRO A 34 -3.24 4.37 1.98
C PRO A 34 -2.38 3.75 0.88
N ALA A 35 -2.49 2.45 0.69
CA ALA A 35 -1.77 1.75 -0.37
C ALA A 35 -2.46 1.86 -1.71
N VAL A 36 -3.77 2.01 -1.71
CA VAL A 36 -4.56 2.21 -2.94
C VAL A 36 -5.40 3.48 -2.75
N VAL A 37 -5.29 4.39 -3.70
CA VAL A 37 -6.05 5.64 -3.68
C VAL A 37 -6.66 5.85 -5.06
N ASN A 38 -7.97 6.01 -5.11
CA ASN A 38 -8.67 6.42 -6.33
C ASN A 38 -9.20 7.84 -6.16
N LYS A 39 -8.58 8.78 -6.87
CA LYS A 39 -8.92 10.20 -6.72
C LYS A 39 -10.31 10.52 -7.28
N GLY A 40 -10.73 9.82 -8.32
CA GLY A 40 -12.04 10.04 -8.93
C GLY A 40 -13.18 9.61 -8.03
N GLN A 41 -13.03 8.49 -7.36
CA GLN A 41 -14.06 7.92 -6.48
C GLN A 41 -13.81 8.20 -5.01
N LYS A 42 -12.70 8.85 -4.68
CA LYS A 42 -12.29 9.16 -3.31
C LYS A 42 -12.20 7.92 -2.42
N ILE A 43 -11.76 6.82 -3.02
CA ILE A 43 -11.58 5.56 -2.31
C ILE A 43 -10.15 5.47 -1.81
N LYS A 44 -9.99 5.06 -0.55
CA LYS A 44 -8.68 4.82 0.05
C LYS A 44 -8.69 3.46 0.71
N GLU A 45 -7.70 2.63 0.37
CA GLU A 45 -7.57 1.30 0.93
C GLU A 45 -6.19 1.15 1.56
N TYR A 46 -6.14 0.52 2.72
CA TYR A 46 -4.91 0.35 3.49
C TYR A 46 -4.47 -1.10 3.43
N TYR A 47 -3.20 -1.31 3.06
CA TYR A 47 -2.62 -2.64 2.95
C TYR A 47 -1.26 -2.66 3.62
N LEU A 48 -0.95 -3.79 4.25
CA LEU A 48 0.40 -4.08 4.73
C LEU A 48 0.77 -5.48 4.20
N TYR A 49 1.85 -5.56 3.43
CA TYR A 49 2.38 -6.81 2.87
C TYR A 49 1.33 -7.63 2.11
N GLY A 50 0.50 -6.94 1.34
CA GLY A 50 -0.54 -7.58 0.54
C GLY A 50 -1.85 -7.87 1.26
N ILE A 51 -1.94 -7.54 2.54
CA ILE A 51 -3.13 -7.79 3.34
C ILE A 51 -3.91 -6.50 3.53
N LYS A 52 -5.16 -6.50 3.11
CA LYS A 52 -6.04 -5.35 3.29
C LYS A 52 -6.50 -5.26 4.74
N LEU A 53 -6.34 -4.08 5.34
CA LEU A 53 -6.68 -3.85 6.72
C LEU A 53 -7.61 -2.65 6.86
N PRO A 54 -8.53 -2.66 7.86
CA PRO A 54 -9.23 -1.44 8.23
C PRO A 54 -8.23 -0.38 8.70
N LYS A 55 -8.57 0.88 8.53
CA LYS A 55 -7.67 1.99 8.86
C LYS A 55 -7.15 1.94 10.30
N ASP A 56 -8.02 1.64 11.25
CA ASP A 56 -7.64 1.59 12.66
C ASP A 56 -6.65 0.46 12.94
N ILE A 57 -6.86 -0.71 12.36
CA ILE A 57 -5.93 -1.83 12.48
C ILE A 57 -4.62 -1.51 11.77
N TRP A 58 -4.70 -0.92 10.56
CA TRP A 58 -3.52 -0.53 9.80
C TRP A 58 -2.67 0.47 10.60
N GLU A 59 -3.29 1.45 11.26
CA GLU A 59 -2.55 2.43 12.05
C GLU A 59 -1.80 1.80 13.22
N LYS A 60 -2.34 0.74 13.79
CA LYS A 60 -1.66 0.01 14.86
C LYS A 60 -0.54 -0.84 14.32
N GLN A 61 -0.75 -1.50 13.20
CA GLN A 61 0.20 -2.45 12.64
C GLN A 61 1.35 -1.78 11.89
N ARG A 62 1.14 -0.61 11.32
CA ARG A 62 2.18 0.07 10.55
C ARG A 62 3.42 0.39 11.38
N LYS A 63 3.27 0.50 12.69
CA LYS A 63 4.38 0.77 13.60
C LYS A 63 5.40 -0.36 13.62
N TYR A 64 4.98 -1.55 13.22
CA TYR A 64 5.81 -2.75 13.24
C TYR A 64 6.25 -3.19 11.84
N SER A 65 5.94 -2.42 10.83
CA SER A 65 6.28 -2.78 9.46
C SER A 65 7.40 -1.94 8.86
#